data_e748e2b5424c2197652c82b630437b22
#
_entry.id   e748e2b5424c2197652c82b630437b22
#
_cell.length_a   1.000
_cell.length_b   1.000
_cell.length_c   1.000
_cell.angle_alpha   90.00
_cell.angle_beta   90.00
_cell.angle_gamma   90.00
#
_symmetry.space_group_name_H-M   'P 1'
#
loop_
_entity.id
_entity.type
_entity.pdbx_description
1 polymer ?
#
loop_
_entity_poly.entity_id
_entity_poly.type
_entity_poly.pdbx_seq_one_letter_code
_entity_poly.pdbx_strand_id
1 'polypeptide(L)'
;MIKRILLLLIFVSTISCGYETKLSKKNENNYNFSLEEMVFEGDRVINLKIKEKLNNYRLNKEAKNFTLKIKSTNSKVVTGKNLKGDPTNFKNIATLYVNVLVENNVKNTLKFKTSFNYYNNKNKFDLKKYEKNIKRNLAETMANELIFKLANIQ
;
A
#
# COMPACT_ATOMS: atom_id res chain seq x y z
N MET A 1 -32.82 -12.11 48.98
CA MET A 1 -32.92 -12.35 47.52
C MET A 1 -32.19 -11.28 46.74
N ILE A 2 -32.35 -10.00 47.02
CA ILE A 2 -31.72 -8.88 46.28
C ILE A 2 -30.17 -8.94 46.22
N LYS A 3 -29.50 -9.30 47.33
CA LYS A 3 -28.04 -9.47 47.34
C LYS A 3 -27.51 -10.54 46.37
N ARG A 4 -28.27 -11.65 46.17
CA ARG A 4 -27.89 -12.71 45.24
C ARG A 4 -28.03 -12.27 43.75
N ILE A 5 -29.06 -11.46 43.48
CA ILE A 5 -29.29 -10.90 42.13
C ILE A 5 -28.22 -9.86 41.80
N LEU A 6 -27.81 -9.02 42.76
CA LEU A 6 -26.76 -8.05 42.58
C LEU A 6 -25.38 -8.70 42.29
N LEU A 7 -25.09 -9.82 42.95
CA LEU A 7 -23.86 -10.60 42.75
C LEU A 7 -23.81 -11.25 41.35
N LEU A 8 -24.97 -11.69 40.84
CA LEU A 8 -25.10 -12.27 39.51
C LEU A 8 -24.92 -11.22 38.42
N LEU A 9 -25.41 -9.98 38.66
CA LEU A 9 -25.26 -8.85 37.72
C LEU A 9 -23.80 -8.41 37.55
N ILE A 10 -22.98 -8.44 38.63
CA ILE A 10 -21.58 -8.13 38.61
C ILE A 10 -20.77 -9.19 37.83
N PHE A 11 -21.18 -10.45 37.85
CA PHE A 11 -20.47 -11.53 37.16
C PHE A 11 -20.66 -11.50 35.65
N VAL A 12 -21.79 -10.93 35.16
CA VAL A 12 -22.10 -10.81 33.72
C VAL A 12 -21.31 -9.65 33.06
N SER A 13 -20.90 -8.62 33.82
CA SER A 13 -20.17 -7.48 33.29
C SER A 13 -18.67 -7.71 33.06
N THR A 14 -18.13 -8.88 33.44
CA THR A 14 -16.69 -9.19 33.22
C THR A 14 -16.41 -9.93 31.92
N ILE A 15 -17.42 -10.22 31.09
CA ILE A 15 -17.24 -10.72 29.74
C ILE A 15 -16.97 -9.52 28.81
N SER A 16 -15.96 -8.74 29.11
CA SER A 16 -15.36 -7.83 28.14
C SER A 16 -14.65 -8.72 27.11
N CYS A 17 -15.34 -8.96 26.02
CA CYS A 17 -14.77 -9.59 24.84
C CYS A 17 -13.62 -8.70 24.38
N GLY A 18 -12.41 -9.01 24.79
CA GLY A 18 -11.19 -8.42 24.24
C GLY A 18 -11.16 -8.73 22.76
N TYR A 19 -11.72 -7.83 21.94
CA TYR A 19 -11.55 -7.83 20.50
C TYR A 19 -10.11 -7.47 20.19
N GLU A 20 -9.19 -8.40 20.39
CA GLU A 20 -7.87 -8.30 19.80
C GLU A 20 -8.05 -8.37 18.29
N THR A 21 -7.76 -7.25 17.62
CA THR A 21 -7.67 -7.21 16.17
C THR A 21 -6.54 -8.14 15.72
N LYS A 22 -6.87 -9.41 15.52
CA LYS A 22 -5.94 -10.43 14.96
C LYS A 22 -5.44 -10.08 13.55
N LEU A 23 -5.88 -8.96 13.00
CA LEU A 23 -5.48 -8.46 11.68
C LEU A 23 -4.08 -7.81 11.67
N SER A 24 -3.51 -7.40 12.80
CA SER A 24 -2.19 -6.76 12.82
C SER A 24 -1.01 -7.73 12.93
N LYS A 25 -1.23 -8.96 13.39
CA LYS A 25 -0.15 -9.97 13.56
C LYS A 25 -0.13 -11.09 12.52
N LYS A 26 -1.11 -11.16 11.60
CA LYS A 26 -1.28 -12.31 10.70
C LYS A 26 -0.72 -12.11 9.29
N ASN A 27 -0.02 -11.02 9.02
CA ASN A 27 0.63 -10.76 7.72
C ASN A 27 2.13 -10.46 7.83
N GLU A 28 2.82 -10.91 8.86
CA GLU A 28 4.22 -11.27 8.70
C GLU A 28 4.24 -12.63 7.95
N ASN A 29 3.85 -12.60 6.68
CA ASN A 29 4.29 -13.61 5.76
C ASN A 29 5.82 -13.53 5.85
N ASN A 30 6.47 -14.49 6.48
CA ASN A 30 7.91 -14.69 6.45
C ASN A 30 8.29 -15.03 5.01
N TYR A 31 8.28 -14.03 4.14
CA TYR A 31 8.79 -14.16 2.79
C TYR A 31 10.30 -14.33 2.90
N ASN A 32 10.80 -15.41 2.34
CA ASN A 32 12.20 -15.79 2.38
C ASN A 32 13.04 -14.98 1.37
N PHE A 33 13.03 -13.64 1.51
CA PHE A 33 13.89 -12.74 0.76
C PHE A 33 14.30 -11.52 1.59
N SER A 34 15.39 -10.88 1.20
CA SER A 34 15.84 -9.62 1.77
C SER A 34 16.14 -8.59 0.69
N LEU A 35 16.08 -7.31 1.05
CA LEU A 35 16.38 -6.20 0.18
C LEU A 35 17.68 -5.51 0.64
N GLU A 36 18.73 -5.65 -0.16
CA GLU A 36 20.03 -5.04 0.10
C GLU A 36 20.00 -3.54 -0.20
N GLU A 37 19.56 -3.18 -1.41
CA GLU A 37 19.49 -1.80 -1.86
C GLU A 37 18.18 -1.52 -2.62
N MET A 38 17.70 -0.29 -2.49
CA MET A 38 16.54 0.21 -3.23
C MET A 38 16.83 1.60 -3.78
N VAL A 39 16.86 1.73 -5.11
CA VAL A 39 17.01 2.99 -5.83
C VAL A 39 15.65 3.41 -6.39
N PHE A 40 15.25 4.67 -6.14
CA PHE A 40 13.95 5.18 -6.53
C PHE A 40 14.04 6.35 -7.48
N GLU A 41 13.25 6.34 -8.56
CA GLU A 41 13.07 7.42 -9.52
C GLU A 41 11.57 7.72 -9.72
N GLY A 42 11.19 8.99 -9.97
CA GLY A 42 9.82 9.38 -10.34
C GLY A 42 8.98 10.00 -9.24
N ASP A 43 7.68 9.63 -9.12
CA ASP A 43 6.73 10.28 -8.20
C ASP A 43 7.11 10.06 -6.73
N ARG A 44 7.41 11.17 -6.03
CA ARG A 44 7.85 11.13 -4.63
C ARG A 44 6.84 10.50 -3.67
N VAL A 45 5.54 10.75 -3.87
CA VAL A 45 4.49 10.25 -2.95
C VAL A 45 4.38 8.74 -3.06
N ILE A 46 4.41 8.22 -4.29
CA ILE A 46 4.39 6.79 -4.58
C ILE A 46 5.64 6.13 -4.00
N ASN A 47 6.82 6.68 -4.31
CA ASN A 47 8.11 6.13 -3.88
C ASN A 47 8.24 6.06 -2.36
N LEU A 48 7.81 7.11 -1.63
CA LEU A 48 7.83 7.10 -0.16
C LEU A 48 6.94 6.00 0.42
N LYS A 49 5.75 5.79 -0.13
CA LYS A 49 4.83 4.75 0.36
C LYS A 49 5.35 3.34 0.06
N ILE A 50 5.92 3.13 -1.14
CA ILE A 50 6.55 1.85 -1.49
C ILE A 50 7.75 1.57 -0.58
N LYS A 51 8.62 2.57 -0.37
CA LYS A 51 9.77 2.45 0.52
C LYS A 51 9.36 2.09 1.94
N GLU A 52 8.32 2.74 2.48
CA GLU A 52 7.74 2.43 3.79
C GLU A 52 7.37 0.95 3.92
N LYS A 53 6.67 0.39 2.93
CA LYS A 53 6.26 -1.02 2.92
C LYS A 53 7.42 -1.99 2.75
N LEU A 54 8.40 -1.66 1.91
CA LEU A 54 9.54 -2.52 1.61
C LEU A 54 10.63 -2.50 2.70
N ASN A 55 10.68 -1.46 3.54
CA ASN A 55 11.70 -1.36 4.59
C ASN A 55 11.70 -2.53 5.57
N ASN A 56 10.56 -3.17 5.80
CA ASN A 56 10.45 -4.32 6.70
C ASN A 56 11.25 -5.54 6.20
N TYR A 57 11.62 -5.56 4.91
CA TYR A 57 12.36 -6.66 4.28
C TYR A 57 13.87 -6.40 4.17
N ARG A 58 14.37 -5.24 4.63
CA ARG A 58 15.81 -4.89 4.58
C ARG A 58 16.66 -5.59 5.63
N LEU A 59 16.06 -6.02 6.72
CA LEU A 59 16.76 -6.56 7.87
C LEU A 59 16.77 -8.09 7.92
N ASN A 60 16.05 -8.74 7.02
CA ASN A 60 16.01 -10.20 6.95
C ASN A 60 17.30 -10.71 6.30
N LYS A 61 18.07 -11.52 7.02
CA LYS A 61 19.25 -12.22 6.48
C LYS A 61 18.84 -13.54 5.82
N GLU A 62 17.96 -13.45 4.85
CA GLU A 62 17.39 -14.62 4.17
C GLU A 62 18.24 -15.04 2.97
N ALA A 63 17.95 -16.22 2.41
CA ALA A 63 18.76 -16.83 1.36
C ALA A 63 18.73 -16.06 0.02
N LYS A 64 17.70 -15.21 -0.24
CA LYS A 64 17.53 -14.46 -1.49
C LYS A 64 17.68 -12.97 -1.25
N ASN A 65 18.80 -12.40 -1.68
CA ASN A 65 19.07 -10.96 -1.60
C ASN A 65 18.80 -10.29 -2.94
N PHE A 66 17.97 -9.22 -2.92
CA PHE A 66 17.64 -8.44 -4.10
C PHE A 66 18.07 -6.98 -3.96
N THR A 67 18.58 -6.42 -5.05
CA THR A 67 18.66 -4.97 -5.28
C THR A 67 17.52 -4.56 -6.20
N LEU A 68 16.81 -3.49 -5.85
CA LEU A 68 15.66 -3.01 -6.63
C LEU A 68 15.95 -1.64 -7.24
N LYS A 69 15.79 -1.52 -8.56
CA LYS A 69 15.71 -0.21 -9.25
C LYS A 69 14.25 0.06 -9.61
N ILE A 70 13.67 1.06 -8.99
CA ILE A 70 12.23 1.33 -9.00
C ILE A 70 11.98 2.68 -9.67
N LYS A 71 11.17 2.66 -10.74
CA LYS A 71 10.70 3.87 -11.42
C LYS A 71 9.19 3.96 -11.33
N SER A 72 8.68 5.04 -10.71
CA SER A 72 7.25 5.29 -10.59
C SER A 72 6.81 6.46 -11.44
N THR A 73 5.59 6.35 -11.99
CA THR A 73 4.93 7.44 -12.70
C THR A 73 3.50 7.59 -12.22
N ASN A 74 2.99 8.82 -12.27
CA ASN A 74 1.59 9.11 -11.99
C ASN A 74 1.03 10.05 -13.03
N SER A 75 -0.17 9.76 -13.53
CA SER A 75 -0.91 10.62 -14.45
C SER A 75 -2.35 10.81 -13.99
N LYS A 76 -2.89 12.01 -14.27
CA LYS A 76 -4.29 12.36 -14.04
C LYS A 76 -4.95 12.63 -15.38
N VAL A 77 -6.07 11.95 -15.64
CA VAL A 77 -6.84 12.08 -16.88
C VAL A 77 -8.26 12.55 -16.55
N VAL A 78 -8.80 13.48 -17.34
CA VAL A 78 -10.20 13.87 -17.27
C VAL A 78 -11.04 12.80 -17.95
N THR A 79 -12.00 12.22 -17.23
CA THR A 79 -12.89 11.16 -17.73
C THR A 79 -14.34 11.59 -17.89
N GLY A 80 -14.69 12.78 -17.40
CA GLY A 80 -16.02 13.36 -17.58
C GLY A 80 -15.98 14.87 -17.51
N LYS A 81 -16.87 15.52 -18.29
CA LYS A 81 -17.08 16.97 -18.34
C LYS A 81 -18.57 17.31 -18.25
N ASN A 82 -18.90 18.48 -17.74
CA ASN A 82 -20.26 19.03 -17.78
C ASN A 82 -20.55 19.67 -19.13
N LEU A 83 -21.77 20.20 -19.31
CA LEU A 83 -22.20 20.88 -20.53
C LEU A 83 -21.39 22.15 -20.87
N LYS A 84 -20.72 22.75 -19.88
CA LYS A 84 -19.84 23.92 -20.04
C LYS A 84 -18.39 23.52 -20.36
N GLY A 85 -18.08 22.22 -20.41
CA GLY A 85 -16.72 21.72 -20.67
C GLY A 85 -15.84 21.59 -19.41
N ASP A 86 -16.37 21.91 -18.20
CA ASP A 86 -15.58 21.79 -16.97
C ASP A 86 -15.42 20.32 -16.55
N PRO A 87 -14.25 19.93 -16.06
CA PRO A 87 -14.02 18.56 -15.58
C PRO A 87 -14.91 18.20 -14.39
N THR A 88 -15.64 17.10 -14.49
CA THR A 88 -16.46 16.53 -13.42
C THR A 88 -15.83 15.29 -12.81
N ASN A 89 -15.12 14.50 -13.60
CA ASN A 89 -14.54 13.24 -13.19
C ASN A 89 -13.10 13.13 -13.65
N PHE A 90 -12.30 12.49 -12.80
CA PHE A 90 -10.90 12.23 -13.08
C PHE A 90 -10.57 10.75 -12.88
N LYS A 91 -9.53 10.31 -13.56
CA LYS A 91 -8.86 9.03 -13.32
C LYS A 91 -7.41 9.28 -12.98
N ASN A 92 -6.98 8.79 -11.81
CA ASN A 92 -5.57 8.76 -11.43
C ASN A 92 -5.01 7.40 -11.83
N ILE A 93 -3.88 7.38 -12.52
CA ILE A 93 -3.20 6.17 -12.99
C ILE A 93 -1.79 6.19 -12.42
N ALA A 94 -1.44 5.18 -11.65
CA ALA A 94 -0.08 4.96 -11.16
C ALA A 94 0.54 3.76 -11.89
N THR A 95 1.80 3.91 -12.28
CA THR A 95 2.57 2.83 -12.89
C THR A 95 3.91 2.70 -12.18
N LEU A 96 4.34 1.48 -11.94
CA LEU A 96 5.59 1.12 -11.30
C LEU A 96 6.36 0.16 -12.20
N TYR A 97 7.60 0.49 -12.51
CA TYR A 97 8.56 -0.37 -13.18
C TYR A 97 9.63 -0.76 -12.16
N VAL A 98 9.92 -2.04 -12.05
CA VAL A 98 10.91 -2.56 -11.10
C VAL A 98 11.85 -3.51 -11.80
N ASN A 99 13.14 -3.18 -11.81
CA ASN A 99 14.17 -4.14 -12.16
C ASN A 99 14.67 -4.78 -10.87
N VAL A 100 14.56 -6.10 -10.80
CA VAL A 100 15.05 -6.93 -9.71
C VAL A 100 16.43 -7.46 -10.10
N LEU A 101 17.45 -7.10 -9.32
CA LEU A 101 18.82 -7.51 -9.56
C LEU A 101 19.28 -8.49 -8.49
N VAL A 102 20.07 -9.46 -8.92
CA VAL A 102 20.85 -10.37 -8.08
C VAL A 102 22.30 -10.25 -8.51
N GLU A 103 23.22 -9.99 -7.58
CA GLU A 103 24.66 -9.79 -7.92
C GLU A 103 24.88 -8.81 -9.07
N ASN A 104 24.18 -7.66 -9.05
CA ASN A 104 24.20 -6.62 -10.09
C ASN A 104 23.65 -7.01 -11.47
N ASN A 105 23.18 -8.24 -11.67
CA ASN A 105 22.56 -8.70 -12.91
C ASN A 105 21.03 -8.57 -12.82
N VAL A 106 20.39 -8.02 -13.87
CA VAL A 106 18.92 -7.97 -13.93
C VAL A 106 18.37 -9.38 -14.07
N LYS A 107 17.75 -9.88 -13.01
CA LYS A 107 17.08 -11.19 -12.98
C LYS A 107 15.67 -11.08 -13.57
N ASN A 108 14.91 -10.06 -13.16
CA ASN A 108 13.51 -9.87 -13.56
C ASN A 108 13.19 -8.39 -13.77
N THR A 109 12.30 -8.11 -14.71
CA THR A 109 11.67 -6.78 -14.88
C THR A 109 10.17 -6.93 -14.66
N LEU A 110 9.64 -6.18 -13.68
CA LEU A 110 8.24 -6.21 -13.30
C LEU A 110 7.58 -4.88 -13.62
N LYS A 111 6.31 -4.94 -14.03
CA LYS A 111 5.49 -3.75 -14.28
C LYS A 111 4.14 -3.89 -13.59
N PHE A 112 3.79 -2.90 -12.79
CA PHE A 112 2.50 -2.79 -12.13
C PHE A 112 1.79 -1.54 -12.62
N LYS A 113 0.48 -1.62 -12.84
CA LYS A 113 -0.34 -0.48 -13.23
C LYS A 113 -1.67 -0.57 -12.53
N THR A 114 -2.02 0.45 -11.80
CA THR A 114 -3.30 0.54 -11.10
C THR A 114 -3.91 1.93 -11.27
N SER A 115 -5.23 2.05 -11.11
CA SER A 115 -5.91 3.32 -11.30
C SER A 115 -7.13 3.45 -10.41
N PHE A 116 -7.55 4.70 -10.17
CA PHE A 116 -8.74 5.02 -9.39
C PHE A 116 -9.50 6.19 -10.03
N ASN A 117 -10.83 6.04 -10.17
CA ASN A 117 -11.73 7.08 -10.66
C ASN A 117 -12.31 7.87 -9.48
N TYR A 118 -12.43 9.19 -9.63
CA TYR A 118 -12.98 10.05 -8.59
C TYR A 118 -13.63 11.29 -9.19
N TYR A 119 -14.53 11.91 -8.40
CA TYR A 119 -15.21 13.13 -8.79
C TYR A 119 -14.37 14.36 -8.48
N ASN A 120 -14.59 15.40 -9.28
CA ASN A 120 -14.03 16.72 -9.00
C ASN A 120 -14.66 17.30 -7.72
N ASN A 121 -13.87 18.06 -6.98
CA ASN A 121 -14.35 18.82 -5.82
C ASN A 121 -14.15 20.32 -6.09
N LYS A 122 -15.17 21.13 -5.74
CA LYS A 122 -15.10 22.60 -5.83
C LYS A 122 -13.99 23.16 -4.96
N ASN A 123 -13.80 22.60 -3.77
CA ASN A 123 -12.70 22.95 -2.89
C ASN A 123 -11.39 22.30 -3.40
N LYS A 124 -10.51 23.13 -3.95
CA LYS A 124 -9.24 22.68 -4.53
C LYS A 124 -8.23 22.15 -3.51
N PHE A 125 -8.31 22.62 -2.27
CA PHE A 125 -7.44 22.11 -1.19
C PHE A 125 -7.83 20.68 -0.81
N ASP A 126 -9.12 20.44 -0.61
CA ASP A 126 -9.64 19.10 -0.29
C ASP A 126 -9.38 18.13 -1.44
N LEU A 127 -9.55 18.58 -2.69
CA LEU A 127 -9.24 17.78 -3.87
C LEU A 127 -7.76 17.35 -3.88
N LYS A 128 -6.82 18.27 -3.63
CA LYS A 128 -5.37 17.95 -3.58
C LYS A 128 -5.05 16.96 -2.45
N LYS A 129 -5.65 17.13 -1.28
CA LYS A 129 -5.48 16.19 -0.14
C LYS A 129 -6.02 14.81 -0.50
N TYR A 130 -7.19 14.75 -1.12
CA TYR A 130 -7.81 13.51 -1.57
C TYR A 130 -6.96 12.80 -2.65
N GLU A 131 -6.48 13.53 -3.66
CA GLU A 131 -5.59 13.00 -4.70
C GLU A 131 -4.28 12.44 -4.13
N LYS A 132 -3.71 13.10 -3.11
CA LYS A 132 -2.52 12.57 -2.42
C LYS A 132 -2.83 11.25 -1.72
N ASN A 133 -4.00 11.11 -1.10
CA ASN A 133 -4.42 9.86 -0.47
C ASN A 133 -4.67 8.75 -1.50
N ILE A 134 -5.29 9.08 -2.63
CA ILE A 134 -5.44 8.13 -3.76
C ILE A 134 -4.07 7.60 -4.19
N LYS A 135 -3.09 8.48 -4.42
CA LYS A 135 -1.72 8.05 -4.79
C LYS A 135 -1.10 7.10 -3.77
N ARG A 136 -1.28 7.38 -2.48
CA ARG A 136 -0.77 6.51 -1.39
C ARG A 136 -1.42 5.14 -1.42
N ASN A 137 -2.74 5.08 -1.61
CA ASN A 137 -3.47 3.81 -1.68
C ASN A 137 -3.07 3.00 -2.92
N LEU A 138 -2.93 3.64 -4.09
CA LEU A 138 -2.44 2.98 -5.30
C LEU A 138 -1.01 2.46 -5.11
N ALA A 139 -0.15 3.23 -4.45
CA ALA A 139 1.21 2.81 -4.14
C ALA A 139 1.24 1.61 -3.18
N GLU A 140 0.35 1.59 -2.18
CA GLU A 140 0.23 0.48 -1.24
C GLU A 140 -0.20 -0.82 -1.93
N THR A 141 -1.19 -0.74 -2.83
CA THR A 141 -1.61 -1.88 -3.66
C THR A 141 -0.43 -2.43 -4.47
N MET A 142 0.27 -1.54 -5.20
CA MET A 142 1.44 -1.97 -6.01
C MET A 142 2.59 -2.52 -5.16
N ALA A 143 2.81 -1.98 -3.94
CA ALA A 143 3.83 -2.50 -3.04
C ALA A 143 3.50 -3.92 -2.55
N ASN A 144 2.24 -4.20 -2.22
CA ASN A 144 1.81 -5.53 -1.81
C ASN A 144 1.95 -6.54 -2.96
N GLU A 145 1.58 -6.15 -4.19
CA GLU A 145 1.78 -6.98 -5.38
C GLU A 145 3.27 -7.24 -5.65
N LEU A 146 4.13 -6.23 -5.49
CA LEU A 146 5.57 -6.36 -5.63
C LEU A 146 6.14 -7.34 -4.60
N ILE A 147 5.78 -7.22 -3.32
CA ILE A 147 6.21 -8.13 -2.26
C ILE A 147 5.83 -9.57 -2.61
N PHE A 148 4.59 -9.78 -3.04
CA PHE A 148 4.13 -11.11 -3.46
C PHE A 148 4.95 -11.66 -4.65
N LYS A 149 5.27 -10.82 -5.65
CA LYS A 149 6.09 -11.23 -6.80
C LYS A 149 7.52 -11.54 -6.39
N LEU A 150 8.15 -10.72 -5.52
CA LEU A 150 9.51 -10.97 -5.03
C LEU A 150 9.63 -12.30 -4.28
N ALA A 151 8.64 -12.64 -3.46
CA ALA A 151 8.59 -13.91 -2.75
C ALA A 151 8.57 -15.14 -3.68
N ASN A 152 8.04 -14.97 -4.89
CA ASN A 152 7.88 -16.05 -5.88
C ASN A 152 8.97 -16.05 -6.98
N ILE A 153 9.99 -15.19 -6.89
CA ILE A 153 11.15 -15.24 -7.80
C ILE A 153 12.04 -16.41 -7.38
N GLN A 154 12.27 -17.31 -8.33
CA GLN A 154 13.17 -18.47 -8.19
C GLN A 154 14.59 -18.12 -8.60
#